data_280c1ff88a5fa9460373b569e6004a96
#
_entry.id   280c1ff88a5fa9460373b569e6004a96
#
_cell.length_a   1.000
_cell.length_b   1.000
_cell.length_c   1.000
_cell.angle_alpha   90.00
_cell.angle_beta   90.00
_cell.angle_gamma   90.00
#
_symmetry.space_group_name_H-M   'P 1'
#
loop_
_entity.id
_entity.type
_entity.pdbx_description
1 polymer ?
#
loop_
_entity_poly.entity_id
_entity_poly.type
_entity_poly.pdbx_seq_one_letter_code
_entity_poly.pdbx_strand_id
1 'polypeptide(L)'
;SEWEKLLSPGGSITIRNTAYDALMIGLWTSSPTVQRPFILNAHFDGFYTYFAATGFTYGSTPTNWVSMQKWAKENGKIFIPSVGPGYIDTRIRPWNGSVIRTRTDGQYYDAMYRKAIEAGVSAISITSFNEWHEGSQIEPAVPYTSSEFTYLDYENREPDYYLSLIHI
;
A
#
# COMPACT_ATOMS: atom_id res chain seq x y z
N SER A 1 -15.57 17.97 -7.80
CA SER A 1 -14.93 17.69 -6.50
C SER A 1 -13.91 18.77 -6.18
N GLU A 2 -13.46 18.88 -4.93
CA GLU A 2 -12.37 19.80 -4.58
C GLU A 2 -11.07 19.39 -5.26
N TRP A 3 -10.82 18.08 -5.38
CA TRP A 3 -9.68 17.57 -6.13
C TRP A 3 -9.69 17.95 -7.61
N GLU A 4 -10.85 17.95 -8.25
CA GLU A 4 -11.00 18.41 -9.64
C GLU A 4 -10.63 19.88 -9.81
N LYS A 5 -11.05 20.74 -8.85
CA LYS A 5 -10.68 22.17 -8.87
C LYS A 5 -9.17 22.36 -8.72
N LEU A 6 -8.49 21.47 -7.97
CA LEU A 6 -7.06 21.54 -7.67
C LEU A 6 -6.22 20.89 -8.78
N LEU A 7 -6.66 19.76 -9.34
CA LEU A 7 -5.82 18.89 -10.21
C LEU A 7 -6.20 18.97 -11.70
N SER A 8 -7.34 19.57 -12.05
CA SER A 8 -7.64 19.85 -13.46
C SER A 8 -6.86 21.06 -13.95
N PRO A 9 -6.29 21.03 -15.17
CA PRO A 9 -5.62 22.21 -15.75
C PRO A 9 -6.48 23.48 -15.81
N GLY A 10 -7.80 23.32 -15.91
CA GLY A 10 -8.77 24.44 -15.90
C GLY A 10 -9.46 24.66 -14.56
N GLY A 11 -8.98 24.04 -13.49
CA GLY A 11 -9.59 24.15 -12.16
C GLY A 11 -9.42 25.53 -11.53
N SER A 12 -10.40 25.95 -10.74
CA SER A 12 -10.45 27.32 -10.16
C SER A 12 -9.32 27.60 -9.16
N ILE A 13 -8.68 26.58 -8.62
CA ILE A 13 -7.54 26.64 -7.68
C ILE A 13 -6.42 25.71 -8.13
N THR A 14 -6.28 25.52 -9.44
CA THR A 14 -5.36 24.51 -9.96
C THR A 14 -3.90 24.77 -9.60
N ILE A 15 -3.20 23.68 -9.25
CA ILE A 15 -1.74 23.68 -9.10
C ILE A 15 -1.02 23.30 -10.40
N ARG A 16 -1.77 22.83 -11.42
CA ARG A 16 -1.19 22.36 -12.68
C ARG A 16 -0.50 23.50 -13.43
N ASN A 17 0.70 23.23 -13.93
CA ASN A 17 1.59 24.18 -14.59
C ASN A 17 2.02 25.37 -13.71
N THR A 18 2.02 25.20 -12.38
CA THR A 18 2.52 26.16 -11.40
C THR A 18 3.79 25.62 -10.72
N ALA A 19 4.44 26.43 -9.90
CA ALA A 19 5.57 25.99 -9.08
C ALA A 19 5.19 24.92 -8.03
N TYR A 20 3.90 24.67 -7.82
CA TYR A 20 3.37 23.67 -6.89
C TYR A 20 2.86 22.41 -7.60
N ASP A 21 3.05 22.31 -8.92
CA ASP A 21 2.63 21.11 -9.67
C ASP A 21 3.44 19.90 -9.23
N ALA A 22 2.76 18.77 -9.06
CA ALA A 22 3.35 17.53 -8.62
C ALA A 22 2.53 16.32 -9.12
N LEU A 23 3.15 15.15 -9.12
CA LEU A 23 2.42 13.89 -9.33
C LEU A 23 1.54 13.62 -8.11
N MET A 24 0.23 13.61 -8.35
CA MET A 24 -0.78 13.40 -7.32
C MET A 24 -1.32 11.97 -7.39
N ILE A 25 -1.03 11.19 -6.35
CA ILE A 25 -1.36 9.76 -6.28
C ILE A 25 -2.50 9.57 -5.26
N GLY A 26 -3.66 9.11 -5.73
CA GLY A 26 -4.83 8.88 -4.89
C GLY A 26 -4.82 7.50 -4.23
N LEU A 27 -5.50 7.36 -3.09
CA LEU A 27 -5.67 6.07 -2.43
C LEU A 27 -6.84 5.29 -3.04
N TRP A 28 -6.59 4.02 -3.39
CA TRP A 28 -7.63 3.11 -3.89
C TRP A 28 -8.06 2.11 -2.83
N THR A 29 -9.26 2.28 -2.30
CA THR A 29 -9.81 1.39 -1.25
C THR A 29 -11.01 0.58 -1.71
N SER A 30 -11.86 1.15 -2.56
CA SER A 30 -13.17 0.60 -2.91
C SER A 30 -13.15 -0.23 -4.21
N SER A 31 -14.32 -0.70 -4.61
CA SER A 31 -14.49 -1.44 -5.87
C SER A 31 -14.15 -0.57 -7.09
N PRO A 32 -13.81 -1.18 -8.24
CA PRO A 32 -13.51 -0.44 -9.46
C PRO A 32 -14.63 0.49 -9.94
N THR A 33 -15.88 0.13 -9.70
CA THR A 33 -17.05 0.94 -10.10
C THR A 33 -17.12 2.27 -9.35
N VAL A 34 -16.57 2.33 -8.13
CA VAL A 34 -16.49 3.55 -7.33
C VAL A 34 -15.18 4.28 -7.60
N GLN A 35 -14.08 3.54 -7.61
CA GLN A 35 -12.75 4.15 -7.56
C GLN A 35 -12.26 4.67 -8.92
N ARG A 36 -12.60 3.98 -10.02
CA ARG A 36 -12.21 4.44 -11.38
C ARG A 36 -12.75 5.82 -11.72
N PRO A 37 -14.06 6.09 -11.59
CA PRO A 37 -14.59 7.43 -11.79
C PRO A 37 -13.97 8.48 -10.86
N PHE A 38 -13.71 8.11 -9.61
CA PHE A 38 -13.08 9.02 -8.66
C PHE A 38 -11.68 9.45 -9.11
N ILE A 39 -10.80 8.49 -9.49
CA ILE A 39 -9.44 8.79 -9.95
C ILE A 39 -9.45 9.64 -11.22
N LEU A 40 -10.35 9.34 -12.17
CA LEU A 40 -10.44 10.08 -13.43
C LEU A 40 -11.00 11.49 -13.22
N ASN A 41 -12.13 11.62 -12.53
CA ASN A 41 -12.83 12.91 -12.36
C ASN A 41 -12.07 13.86 -11.43
N ALA A 42 -11.30 13.33 -10.49
CA ALA A 42 -10.43 14.11 -9.63
C ALA A 42 -9.09 14.50 -10.28
N HIS A 43 -8.80 13.99 -11.49
CA HIS A 43 -7.56 14.22 -12.25
C HIS A 43 -6.28 13.78 -11.51
N PHE A 44 -6.34 12.71 -10.70
CA PHE A 44 -5.13 12.10 -10.14
C PHE A 44 -4.24 11.54 -11.25
N ASP A 45 -2.92 11.66 -11.08
CA ASP A 45 -1.93 11.11 -12.00
C ASP A 45 -1.78 9.61 -11.85
N GLY A 46 -2.12 9.09 -10.68
CA GLY A 46 -2.07 7.67 -10.36
C GLY A 46 -2.81 7.32 -9.09
N PHE A 47 -2.60 6.10 -8.64
CA PHE A 47 -3.18 5.60 -7.40
C PHE A 47 -2.30 4.52 -6.75
N TYR A 48 -2.45 4.37 -5.43
CA TYR A 48 -1.77 3.36 -4.63
C TYR A 48 -2.76 2.64 -3.70
N THR A 49 -2.36 1.52 -3.07
CA THR A 49 -3.29 0.68 -2.33
C THR A 49 -3.14 0.72 -0.82
N TYR A 50 -2.04 1.21 -0.30
CA TYR A 50 -1.68 1.45 1.09
C TYR A 50 -1.62 0.19 1.98
N PHE A 51 -2.70 -0.59 2.10
CA PHE A 51 -2.87 -1.61 3.16
C PHE A 51 -1.93 -2.80 3.03
N ALA A 52 -1.20 -3.12 4.11
CA ALA A 52 -0.35 -4.30 4.22
C ALA A 52 -1.15 -5.62 4.33
N ALA A 53 -2.39 -5.56 4.82
CA ALA A 53 -3.25 -6.74 4.98
C ALA A 53 -3.91 -7.13 3.66
N THR A 54 -3.46 -8.25 3.07
CA THR A 54 -4.07 -8.79 1.84
C THR A 54 -5.54 -9.14 2.03
N GLY A 55 -6.38 -8.77 1.05
CA GLY A 55 -7.82 -9.06 1.06
C GLY A 55 -8.65 -8.12 1.94
N PHE A 56 -8.05 -7.12 2.57
CA PHE A 56 -8.78 -6.15 3.38
C PHE A 56 -9.62 -5.18 2.52
N THR A 57 -9.08 -4.77 1.37
CA THR A 57 -9.80 -3.95 0.38
C THR A 57 -9.64 -4.56 -1.01
N TYR A 58 -10.38 -4.05 -1.99
CA TYR A 58 -10.17 -4.43 -3.39
C TYR A 58 -8.72 -4.16 -3.82
N GLY A 59 -8.19 -3.00 -3.47
CA GLY A 59 -6.82 -2.59 -3.81
C GLY A 59 -5.74 -3.42 -3.11
N SER A 60 -5.96 -3.84 -1.87
CA SER A 60 -5.02 -4.69 -1.12
C SER A 60 -5.17 -6.19 -1.41
N THR A 61 -5.91 -6.55 -2.46
CA THR A 61 -6.06 -7.93 -2.93
C THR A 61 -5.14 -8.17 -4.13
N PRO A 62 -3.96 -8.82 -3.96
CA PRO A 62 -2.93 -8.89 -4.99
C PRO A 62 -3.35 -9.56 -6.29
N THR A 63 -4.36 -10.44 -6.26
CA THR A 63 -4.94 -11.05 -7.47
C THR A 63 -5.64 -10.04 -8.37
N ASN A 64 -5.98 -8.86 -7.87
CA ASN A 64 -6.58 -7.77 -8.64
C ASN A 64 -5.53 -6.90 -9.36
N TRP A 65 -4.26 -6.96 -8.97
CA TRP A 65 -3.24 -6.01 -9.40
C TRP A 65 -2.96 -6.04 -10.90
N VAL A 66 -3.00 -7.22 -11.52
CA VAL A 66 -2.86 -7.34 -13.00
C VAL A 66 -3.97 -6.54 -13.70
N SER A 67 -5.21 -6.67 -13.26
CA SER A 67 -6.34 -5.94 -13.86
C SER A 67 -6.31 -4.44 -13.55
N MET A 68 -5.82 -4.07 -12.35
CA MET A 68 -5.64 -2.67 -11.96
C MET A 68 -4.55 -2.00 -12.79
N GLN A 69 -3.42 -2.68 -13.00
CA GLN A 69 -2.33 -2.18 -13.84
C GLN A 69 -2.75 -2.05 -15.31
N LYS A 70 -3.49 -3.02 -15.82
CA LYS A 70 -4.05 -2.93 -17.19
C LYS A 70 -4.91 -1.67 -17.31
N TRP A 71 -5.86 -1.47 -16.40
CA TRP A 71 -6.72 -0.29 -16.40
C TRP A 71 -5.91 1.01 -16.27
N ALA A 72 -4.89 1.04 -15.41
CA ALA A 72 -4.02 2.20 -15.25
C ALA A 72 -3.33 2.56 -16.57
N LYS A 73 -2.72 1.60 -17.25
CA LYS A 73 -2.09 1.80 -18.56
C LYS A 73 -3.05 2.32 -19.63
N GLU A 74 -4.25 1.74 -19.70
CA GLU A 74 -5.31 2.13 -20.65
C GLU A 74 -5.80 3.59 -20.44
N ASN A 75 -5.64 4.12 -19.22
CA ASN A 75 -6.09 5.45 -18.84
C ASN A 75 -4.93 6.44 -18.57
N GLY A 76 -3.69 6.07 -18.91
CA GLY A 76 -2.52 6.93 -18.70
C GLY A 76 -2.26 7.23 -17.22
N LYS A 77 -2.53 6.26 -16.32
CA LYS A 77 -2.37 6.40 -14.87
C LYS A 77 -1.20 5.57 -14.35
N ILE A 78 -0.59 6.04 -13.28
CA ILE A 78 0.43 5.29 -12.52
C ILE A 78 -0.30 4.41 -11.51
N PHE A 79 0.04 3.12 -11.45
CA PHE A 79 -0.40 2.23 -10.40
C PHE A 79 0.77 1.82 -9.51
N ILE A 80 0.60 2.00 -8.20
CA ILE A 80 1.59 1.68 -7.16
C ILE A 80 0.94 0.72 -6.16
N PRO A 81 1.07 -0.61 -6.32
CA PRO A 81 0.62 -1.54 -5.30
C PRO A 81 1.45 -1.38 -4.03
N SER A 82 0.80 -1.50 -2.88
CA SER A 82 1.48 -1.47 -1.59
C SER A 82 1.70 -2.89 -1.10
N VAL A 83 2.95 -3.22 -0.79
CA VAL A 83 3.35 -4.49 -0.20
C VAL A 83 3.64 -4.29 1.29
N GLY A 84 3.49 -5.34 2.09
CA GLY A 84 3.79 -5.30 3.51
C GLY A 84 4.29 -6.63 4.02
N PRO A 85 5.13 -6.63 5.09
CA PRO A 85 5.78 -7.84 5.61
C PRO A 85 4.83 -8.72 6.44
N GLY A 86 3.77 -8.14 6.94
CA GLY A 86 2.76 -8.75 7.80
C GLY A 86 1.83 -7.69 8.33
N TYR A 87 0.84 -8.09 9.13
CA TYR A 87 -0.12 -7.17 9.74
C TYR A 87 -0.73 -7.76 11.02
N ILE A 88 -0.72 -6.99 12.11
CA ILE A 88 -1.46 -7.27 13.34
C ILE A 88 -1.72 -5.97 14.09
N ASP A 89 -2.97 -5.57 14.20
CA ASP A 89 -3.39 -4.33 14.88
C ASP A 89 -4.30 -4.57 16.10
N THR A 90 -4.38 -5.80 16.56
CA THR A 90 -5.28 -6.19 17.67
C THR A 90 -4.94 -5.51 19.00
N ARG A 91 -3.76 -4.93 19.14
CA ARG A 91 -3.41 -4.09 20.29
C ARG A 91 -4.27 -2.83 20.35
N ILE A 92 -4.50 -2.18 19.21
CA ILE A 92 -5.28 -0.94 19.13
C ILE A 92 -6.69 -1.16 18.63
N ARG A 93 -6.94 -2.29 17.96
CA ARG A 93 -8.24 -2.73 17.43
C ARG A 93 -8.50 -4.19 17.79
N PRO A 94 -8.83 -4.52 19.08
CA PRO A 94 -8.97 -5.92 19.51
C PRO A 94 -9.98 -6.75 18.71
N TRP A 95 -10.95 -6.08 18.09
CA TRP A 95 -11.99 -6.72 17.25
C TRP A 95 -11.50 -7.11 15.85
N ASN A 96 -10.27 -6.72 15.46
CA ASN A 96 -9.77 -6.85 14.09
C ASN A 96 -8.95 -8.14 13.83
N GLY A 97 -9.12 -9.17 14.66
CA GLY A 97 -8.36 -10.42 14.59
C GLY A 97 -8.42 -11.14 13.25
N SER A 98 -9.50 -10.99 12.48
CA SER A 98 -9.65 -11.59 11.15
C SER A 98 -8.71 -11.00 10.09
N VAL A 99 -8.13 -9.83 10.34
CA VAL A 99 -7.25 -9.12 9.42
C VAL A 99 -5.77 -9.44 9.66
N ILE A 100 -5.45 -10.25 10.68
CA ILE A 100 -4.07 -10.64 10.99
C ILE A 100 -3.44 -11.36 9.77
N ARG A 101 -2.21 -10.95 9.46
CA ARG A 101 -1.34 -11.57 8.45
C ARG A 101 0.03 -11.82 9.08
N THR A 102 0.32 -13.09 9.36
CA THR A 102 1.62 -13.49 9.89
C THR A 102 2.71 -13.29 8.84
N ARG A 103 3.92 -13.01 9.27
CA ARG A 103 5.07 -12.82 8.39
C ARG A 103 5.50 -14.11 7.68
N THR A 104 5.26 -15.27 8.34
CA THR A 104 5.54 -16.60 7.80
C THR A 104 6.99 -16.70 7.31
N ASP A 105 7.92 -16.26 8.15
CA ASP A 105 9.36 -16.26 7.88
C ASP A 105 9.73 -15.54 6.57
N GLY A 106 9.06 -14.43 6.27
CA GLY A 106 9.25 -13.60 5.08
C GLY A 106 8.39 -13.99 3.86
N GLN A 107 7.78 -15.19 3.86
CA GLN A 107 7.03 -15.70 2.71
C GLN A 107 5.84 -14.82 2.33
N TYR A 108 5.20 -14.19 3.32
CA TYR A 108 4.09 -13.27 3.06
C TYR A 108 4.55 -12.04 2.24
N TYR A 109 5.68 -11.45 2.63
CA TYR A 109 6.27 -10.30 1.95
C TYR A 109 6.67 -10.66 0.51
N ASP A 110 7.41 -11.78 0.35
CA ASP A 110 7.80 -12.31 -0.96
C ASP A 110 6.61 -12.54 -1.89
N ALA A 111 5.52 -13.08 -1.35
CA ALA A 111 4.32 -13.34 -2.14
C ALA A 111 3.70 -12.04 -2.68
N MET A 112 3.66 -10.97 -1.88
CA MET A 112 3.18 -9.67 -2.33
C MET A 112 4.09 -9.06 -3.40
N TYR A 113 5.41 -9.11 -3.21
CA TYR A 113 6.38 -8.64 -4.22
C TYR A 113 6.22 -9.38 -5.55
N ARG A 114 6.13 -10.71 -5.51
CA ARG A 114 5.90 -11.51 -6.74
C ARG A 114 4.65 -11.08 -7.48
N LYS A 115 3.56 -10.79 -6.77
CA LYS A 115 2.31 -10.31 -7.38
C LYS A 115 2.44 -8.91 -7.98
N ALA A 116 3.22 -8.03 -7.37
CA ALA A 116 3.52 -6.71 -7.93
C ALA A 116 4.37 -6.82 -9.20
N ILE A 117 5.39 -7.68 -9.20
CA ILE A 117 6.22 -7.98 -10.37
C ILE A 117 5.38 -8.61 -11.50
N GLU A 118 4.54 -9.60 -11.18
CA GLU A 118 3.62 -10.22 -12.14
C GLU A 118 2.67 -9.20 -12.78
N ALA A 119 2.22 -8.21 -12.02
CA ALA A 119 1.39 -7.14 -12.55
C ALA A 119 2.15 -6.19 -13.50
N GLY A 120 3.47 -6.21 -13.52
CA GLY A 120 4.29 -5.39 -14.40
C GLY A 120 4.23 -3.91 -14.07
N VAL A 121 4.22 -3.58 -12.78
CA VAL A 121 4.24 -2.20 -12.29
C VAL A 121 5.67 -1.64 -12.32
N SER A 122 5.80 -0.32 -12.40
CA SER A 122 7.09 0.38 -12.40
C SER A 122 7.52 0.89 -11.02
N ALA A 123 6.62 0.86 -10.06
CA ALA A 123 6.87 1.26 -8.68
C ALA A 123 5.99 0.47 -7.72
N ILE A 124 6.48 0.28 -6.51
CA ILE A 124 5.74 -0.27 -5.37
C ILE A 124 5.87 0.68 -4.19
N SER A 125 4.91 0.67 -3.29
CA SER A 125 5.04 1.27 -1.97
C SER A 125 5.11 0.17 -0.90
N ILE A 126 5.74 0.49 0.22
CA ILE A 126 5.88 -0.45 1.34
C ILE A 126 5.12 0.11 2.53
N THR A 127 4.20 -0.68 3.04
CA THR A 127 3.50 -0.39 4.28
C THR A 127 3.96 -1.38 5.32
N SER A 128 4.87 -0.95 6.27
CA SER A 128 5.40 0.41 6.47
C SER A 128 6.84 0.36 6.98
N PHE A 129 7.52 1.50 7.07
CA PHE A 129 8.83 1.52 7.73
C PHE A 129 8.71 1.21 9.22
N ASN A 130 7.84 1.92 9.96
CA ASN A 130 7.81 1.88 11.42
C ASN A 130 6.40 1.84 12.06
N GLU A 131 5.40 1.26 11.41
CA GLU A 131 4.07 1.11 12.01
C GLU A 131 4.00 -0.14 12.90
N TRP A 132 4.55 0.00 14.10
CA TRP A 132 4.67 -1.06 15.10
C TRP A 132 3.33 -1.52 15.64
N HIS A 133 2.35 -0.62 15.74
CA HIS A 133 1.02 -0.95 16.27
C HIS A 133 0.16 -1.73 15.27
N GLU A 134 0.53 -1.71 14.01
CA GLU A 134 -0.07 -2.52 12.95
C GLU A 134 0.79 -3.74 12.57
N GLY A 135 1.93 -3.95 13.22
CA GLY A 135 2.82 -5.07 12.96
C GLY A 135 3.37 -5.12 11.53
N SER A 136 3.30 -3.99 10.81
CA SER A 136 3.73 -3.89 9.41
C SER A 136 5.12 -3.26 9.22
N GLN A 137 5.84 -3.03 10.32
CA GLN A 137 7.16 -2.41 10.29
C GLN A 137 8.22 -3.27 9.57
N ILE A 138 9.14 -2.59 8.88
CA ILE A 138 10.38 -3.16 8.31
C ILE A 138 11.63 -2.54 8.93
N GLU A 139 11.48 -1.57 9.82
CA GLU A 139 12.55 -0.96 10.59
C GLU A 139 13.35 -2.04 11.32
N PRO A 140 14.70 -2.00 11.32
CA PRO A 140 15.51 -2.98 12.05
C PRO A 140 15.06 -3.13 13.50
N ALA A 141 14.74 -4.36 13.91
CA ALA A 141 14.06 -4.61 15.17
C ALA A 141 14.50 -5.91 15.83
N VAL A 142 14.44 -5.92 17.16
CA VAL A 142 14.57 -7.12 17.99
C VAL A 142 13.19 -7.48 18.56
N PRO A 143 12.93 -8.77 18.85
CA PRO A 143 11.69 -9.19 19.47
C PRO A 143 11.39 -8.43 20.76
N TYR A 144 10.14 -8.00 20.92
CA TYR A 144 9.69 -7.31 22.12
C TYR A 144 8.31 -7.77 22.55
N THR A 145 8.20 -8.16 23.82
CA THR A 145 6.94 -8.51 24.48
C THR A 145 6.80 -7.69 25.74
N SER A 146 5.66 -6.98 25.87
CA SER A 146 5.24 -6.36 27.11
C SER A 146 4.31 -7.29 27.90
N SER A 147 3.86 -6.86 29.09
CA SER A 147 2.84 -7.59 29.84
C SER A 147 1.47 -7.62 29.14
N GLU A 148 1.23 -6.71 28.21
CA GLU A 148 -0.07 -6.51 27.58
C GLU A 148 -0.11 -6.98 26.14
N PHE A 149 1.04 -7.00 25.43
CA PHE A 149 1.08 -7.27 24.00
C PHE A 149 2.44 -7.78 23.53
N THR A 150 2.42 -8.74 22.59
CA THR A 150 3.60 -9.18 21.86
C THR A 150 3.60 -8.50 20.50
N TYR A 151 4.67 -7.76 20.19
CA TYR A 151 4.85 -7.16 18.87
C TYR A 151 5.24 -8.24 17.85
N LEU A 152 4.74 -8.11 16.64
CA LEU A 152 5.09 -9.01 15.56
C LEU A 152 6.58 -8.86 15.26
N ASP A 153 7.35 -9.88 15.56
CA ASP A 153 8.79 -9.91 15.36
C ASP A 153 9.17 -10.36 13.94
N TYR A 154 10.46 -10.59 13.73
CA TYR A 154 11.00 -11.05 12.46
C TYR A 154 11.25 -12.57 12.43
N GLU A 155 10.66 -13.28 13.38
CA GLU A 155 10.71 -14.75 13.49
C GLU A 155 12.16 -15.26 13.54
N ASN A 156 12.58 -16.09 12.60
CA ASN A 156 13.95 -16.63 12.53
C ASN A 156 14.91 -15.76 11.69
N ARG A 157 14.52 -14.53 11.38
CA ARG A 157 15.29 -13.63 10.52
C ARG A 157 16.07 -12.61 11.33
N GLU A 158 17.16 -12.11 10.74
CA GLU A 158 17.94 -11.02 11.33
C GLU A 158 17.10 -9.74 11.48
N PRO A 159 17.45 -8.87 12.43
CA PRO A 159 16.70 -7.64 12.70
C PRO A 159 16.49 -6.71 11.50
N ASP A 160 17.38 -6.73 10.51
CA ASP A 160 17.33 -5.89 9.31
C ASP A 160 16.80 -6.63 8.06
N TYR A 161 16.36 -7.87 8.20
CA TYR A 161 15.97 -8.74 7.08
C TYR A 161 14.99 -8.08 6.12
N TYR A 162 13.88 -7.53 6.62
CA TYR A 162 12.84 -6.94 5.77
C TYR A 162 13.28 -5.65 5.08
N LEU A 163 14.21 -4.92 5.69
CA LEU A 163 14.81 -3.73 5.07
C LEU A 163 15.81 -4.13 3.98
N SER A 164 16.60 -5.18 4.21
CA SER A 164 17.61 -5.65 3.26
C SER A 164 17.01 -6.16 1.96
N LEU A 165 15.78 -6.71 2.00
CA LEU A 165 15.07 -7.19 0.80
C LEU A 165 14.73 -6.08 -0.21
N ILE A 166 14.75 -4.81 0.19
CA ILE A 166 14.49 -3.68 -0.72
C ILE A 166 15.66 -3.46 -1.70
N HIS A 167 16.82 -3.97 -1.36
CA HIS A 167 18.08 -3.72 -2.08
C HIS A 167 18.50 -4.86 -3.02
N ILE A 168 17.57 -5.74 -3.39
CA ILE A 168 17.84 -6.84 -4.32
C ILE A 168 17.68 -6.38 -5.78
#